data_b63ec6490160dfbd2fcb79c33e442d0f
#
_entry.id   b63ec6490160dfbd2fcb79c33e442d0f
#
_cell.length_a   1.000
_cell.length_b   1.000
_cell.length_c   1.000
_cell.angle_alpha   90.00
_cell.angle_beta   90.00
_cell.angle_gamma   90.00
#
_symmetry.space_group_name_H-M   'P 1'
#
loop_
_entity.id
_entity.type
_entity.pdbx_description
1 polymer ?
#
loop_
_entity_poly.entity_id
_entity_poly.type
_entity_poly.pdbx_seq_one_letter_code
_entity_poly.pdbx_strand_id
1 'polypeptide(L)'
;KFIGGNVSELYSFVDQLNTQMNLRNQIWLTENSKSTAALSEEKAAYENQLAGSISQVYTDSSGIFSLRIDHFEDIATPESRNAIDRKQVEMQVQPEYISKSLAVEEGEPLFKVITSNQWYLVSFIPKDIAAQWETGDILQITSTINEETKQVDMKIESMTQNDTDVYVVFTSNENILDFADARTIDFYVEENIYTGFKIPNEAIVEKNF
;
A
#
# COMPACT_ATOMS: atom_id res chain seq x y z
N LYS A 1 -46.76 47.26 2.30
CA LYS A 1 -48.17 47.51 1.90
C LYS A 1 -48.60 46.33 1.05
N PHE A 2 -49.21 45.34 1.67
CA PHE A 2 -49.97 44.30 0.95
C PHE A 2 -51.25 44.97 0.45
N ILE A 3 -51.31 45.14 -0.84
CA ILE A 3 -52.51 45.60 -1.55
C ILE A 3 -53.44 44.38 -1.54
N GLY A 4 -54.67 44.53 -1.04
CA GLY A 4 -55.68 43.49 -0.87
C GLY A 4 -55.96 42.77 -2.17
N GLY A 5 -55.20 41.73 -2.43
CA GLY A 5 -55.47 40.73 -3.43
C GLY A 5 -56.38 39.68 -2.82
N ASN A 6 -57.35 39.26 -3.57
CA ASN A 6 -58.36 38.32 -3.18
C ASN A 6 -57.67 36.96 -2.82
N VAL A 7 -57.67 36.61 -1.55
CA VAL A 7 -57.01 35.40 -1.04
C VAL A 7 -57.51 34.13 -1.77
N SER A 8 -58.77 34.17 -2.22
CA SER A 8 -59.38 33.10 -3.03
C SER A 8 -58.68 32.89 -4.39
N GLU A 9 -58.24 33.98 -5.02
CA GLU A 9 -57.50 33.92 -6.30
C GLU A 9 -56.07 33.33 -6.09
N LEU A 10 -55.47 33.59 -4.95
CA LEU A 10 -54.17 33.04 -4.59
C LEU A 10 -54.28 31.51 -4.41
N TYR A 11 -55.27 31.04 -3.72
CA TYR A 11 -55.54 29.58 -3.55
C TYR A 11 -55.83 28.89 -4.86
N SER A 12 -56.65 29.51 -5.74
CA SER A 12 -56.92 28.95 -7.07
C SER A 12 -55.71 28.90 -7.95
N PHE A 13 -54.80 29.87 -7.83
CA PHE A 13 -53.50 29.89 -8.58
C PHE A 13 -52.56 28.80 -8.04
N VAL A 14 -52.48 28.59 -6.72
CA VAL A 14 -51.67 27.53 -6.10
C VAL A 14 -52.20 26.14 -6.52
N ASP A 15 -53.51 25.94 -6.54
CA ASP A 15 -54.11 24.68 -7.00
C ASP A 15 -53.84 24.42 -8.49
N GLN A 16 -53.91 25.45 -9.33
CA GLN A 16 -53.55 25.32 -10.75
C GLN A 16 -52.08 24.97 -10.93
N LEU A 17 -51.17 25.61 -10.16
CA LEU A 17 -49.75 25.30 -10.16
C LEU A 17 -49.47 23.85 -9.72
N ASN A 18 -50.08 23.41 -8.65
CA ASN A 18 -49.94 22.03 -8.15
C ASN A 18 -50.45 21.01 -9.18
N THR A 19 -51.58 21.32 -9.81
CA THR A 19 -52.12 20.47 -10.90
C THR A 19 -51.23 20.38 -12.10
N GLN A 20 -50.65 21.51 -12.52
CA GLN A 20 -49.67 21.57 -13.61
C GLN A 20 -48.37 20.82 -13.27
N MET A 21 -47.88 20.96 -12.03
CA MET A 21 -46.68 20.23 -11.58
C MET A 21 -46.95 18.71 -11.53
N ASN A 22 -48.09 18.30 -11.06
CA ASN A 22 -48.47 16.88 -11.00
C ASN A 22 -48.61 16.30 -12.39
N LEU A 23 -49.22 17.00 -13.32
CA LEU A 23 -49.31 16.60 -14.73
C LEU A 23 -47.94 16.47 -15.38
N ARG A 24 -47.07 17.45 -15.17
CA ARG A 24 -45.68 17.40 -15.64
C ARG A 24 -44.90 16.23 -15.08
N ASN A 25 -45.04 15.97 -13.77
CA ASN A 25 -44.41 14.82 -13.12
C ASN A 25 -44.93 13.49 -13.67
N GLN A 26 -46.26 13.39 -13.92
CA GLN A 26 -46.81 12.19 -14.56
C GLN A 26 -46.34 11.97 -15.99
N ILE A 27 -46.26 13.03 -16.80
CA ILE A 27 -45.75 12.96 -18.16
C ILE A 27 -44.26 12.55 -18.11
N TRP A 28 -43.45 13.17 -17.24
CA TRP A 28 -42.03 12.86 -17.09
C TRP A 28 -41.82 11.41 -16.64
N LEU A 29 -42.63 10.92 -15.72
CA LEU A 29 -42.61 9.52 -15.26
C LEU A 29 -43.04 8.55 -16.36
N THR A 30 -44.00 8.91 -17.23
CA THR A 30 -44.45 8.07 -18.36
C THR A 30 -43.47 8.08 -19.53
N GLU A 31 -42.85 9.22 -19.83
CA GLU A 31 -41.88 9.33 -20.92
C GLU A 31 -40.51 8.74 -20.55
N ASN A 32 -40.11 8.81 -19.27
CA ASN A 32 -38.82 8.27 -18.80
C ASN A 32 -38.93 6.90 -18.12
N SER A 33 -40.12 6.38 -17.86
CA SER A 33 -40.26 5.04 -17.34
C SER A 33 -40.15 4.01 -18.48
N LYS A 34 -38.93 3.60 -18.81
CA LYS A 34 -38.78 2.16 -18.99
C LYS A 34 -39.45 1.57 -17.74
N SER A 35 -40.48 0.74 -17.95
CA SER A 35 -41.19 0.19 -16.80
C SER A 35 -40.15 -0.39 -15.81
N THR A 36 -40.37 -0.26 -14.52
CA THR A 36 -39.49 -0.86 -13.53
C THR A 36 -39.23 -2.33 -13.78
N ALA A 37 -40.16 -3.01 -14.44
CA ALA A 37 -40.02 -4.38 -14.94
C ALA A 37 -38.95 -4.50 -16.05
N ALA A 38 -38.98 -3.62 -17.06
CA ALA A 38 -37.98 -3.66 -18.14
C ALA A 38 -36.57 -3.33 -17.65
N LEU A 39 -36.42 -2.39 -16.70
CA LEU A 39 -35.15 -2.11 -16.08
C LEU A 39 -34.65 -3.26 -15.18
N SER A 40 -35.60 -3.97 -14.51
CA SER A 40 -35.28 -5.16 -13.73
C SER A 40 -34.82 -6.32 -14.60
N GLU A 41 -35.46 -6.53 -15.78
CA GLU A 41 -35.06 -7.54 -16.76
C GLU A 41 -33.68 -7.20 -17.37
N GLU A 42 -33.46 -5.94 -17.74
CA GLU A 42 -32.17 -5.48 -18.27
C GLU A 42 -31.04 -5.64 -17.25
N LYS A 43 -31.30 -5.28 -15.99
CA LYS A 43 -30.39 -5.50 -14.86
C LYS A 43 -30.08 -6.98 -14.67
N ALA A 44 -31.11 -7.84 -14.65
CA ALA A 44 -30.91 -9.29 -14.50
C ALA A 44 -30.14 -9.89 -15.69
N ALA A 45 -30.35 -9.40 -16.91
CA ALA A 45 -29.59 -9.82 -18.09
C ALA A 45 -28.10 -9.44 -17.95
N TYR A 46 -27.81 -8.21 -17.52
CA TYR A 46 -26.43 -7.78 -17.28
C TYR A 46 -25.79 -8.51 -16.09
N GLU A 47 -26.51 -8.75 -15.02
CA GLU A 47 -26.04 -9.54 -13.88
C GLU A 47 -25.70 -10.98 -14.28
N ASN A 48 -26.52 -11.61 -15.15
CA ASN A 48 -26.24 -12.95 -15.69
C ASN A 48 -25.03 -12.95 -16.64
N GLN A 49 -24.87 -11.93 -17.49
CA GLN A 49 -23.67 -11.79 -18.33
C GLN A 49 -22.42 -11.57 -17.46
N LEU A 50 -22.52 -10.74 -16.44
CA LEU A 50 -21.45 -10.46 -15.51
C LEU A 50 -21.06 -11.71 -14.71
N ALA A 51 -22.03 -12.47 -14.21
CA ALA A 51 -21.81 -13.72 -13.47
C ALA A 51 -21.04 -14.77 -14.29
N GLY A 52 -21.24 -14.80 -15.62
CA GLY A 52 -20.48 -15.66 -16.53
C GLY A 52 -19.05 -15.16 -16.83
N SER A 53 -18.79 -13.88 -16.54
CA SER A 53 -17.51 -13.23 -16.83
C SER A 53 -16.67 -12.96 -15.57
N ILE A 54 -17.26 -13.11 -14.38
CA ILE A 54 -16.55 -12.92 -13.10
C ILE A 54 -16.06 -14.27 -12.61
N SER A 55 -14.74 -14.40 -12.48
CA SER A 55 -14.10 -15.49 -11.76
C SER A 55 -13.72 -15.03 -10.37
N GLN A 56 -14.09 -15.79 -9.34
CA GLN A 56 -13.66 -15.55 -7.98
C GLN A 56 -12.35 -16.28 -7.76
N VAL A 57 -11.31 -15.54 -7.41
CA VAL A 57 -10.00 -16.08 -7.08
C VAL A 57 -9.80 -16.01 -5.57
N TYR A 58 -9.45 -17.13 -4.97
CA TYR A 58 -9.19 -17.24 -3.54
C TYR A 58 -7.70 -17.52 -3.32
N THR A 59 -7.16 -16.99 -2.24
CA THR A 59 -5.82 -17.36 -1.79
C THR A 59 -5.88 -18.58 -0.88
N ASP A 60 -4.91 -19.46 -1.03
CA ASP A 60 -4.79 -20.68 -0.18
C ASP A 60 -4.18 -20.36 1.19
N SER A 61 -3.62 -19.16 1.36
CA SER A 61 -2.92 -18.77 2.57
C SER A 61 -3.38 -17.39 3.05
N SER A 62 -3.39 -17.20 4.35
CA SER A 62 -3.59 -15.87 4.95
C SER A 62 -2.30 -15.05 4.88
N GLY A 63 -2.42 -13.74 4.67
CA GLY A 63 -1.25 -12.86 4.59
C GLY A 63 -1.64 -11.41 4.32
N ILE A 64 -0.64 -10.59 4.01
CA ILE A 64 -0.82 -9.21 3.61
C ILE A 64 -1.11 -9.19 2.11
N PHE A 65 -2.27 -8.65 1.75
CA PHE A 65 -2.69 -8.50 0.37
C PHE A 65 -2.08 -7.21 -0.21
N SER A 66 -1.45 -7.31 -1.39
CA SER A 66 -0.94 -6.16 -2.13
C SER A 66 -1.31 -6.26 -3.60
N LEU A 67 -1.67 -5.10 -4.18
CA LEU A 67 -1.88 -4.90 -5.61
C LEU A 67 -0.65 -4.30 -6.31
N ARG A 68 0.45 -4.18 -5.60
CA ARG A 68 1.72 -3.66 -6.15
C ARG A 68 2.63 -4.81 -6.49
N ILE A 69 3.06 -4.87 -7.74
CA ILE A 69 4.07 -5.79 -8.25
C ILE A 69 5.20 -5.02 -8.93
N ASP A 70 6.36 -5.63 -8.94
CA ASP A 70 7.56 -5.05 -9.55
C ASP A 70 8.30 -6.03 -10.45
N HIS A 71 7.73 -7.22 -10.68
CA HIS A 71 8.27 -8.33 -11.48
C HIS A 71 9.58 -8.91 -10.91
N PHE A 72 9.92 -8.59 -9.67
CA PHE A 72 11.04 -9.18 -8.93
C PHE A 72 10.59 -10.24 -7.92
N GLU A 73 9.31 -10.53 -7.87
CA GLU A 73 8.75 -11.49 -6.94
C GLU A 73 9.36 -12.89 -7.08
N ASP A 74 9.71 -13.29 -8.31
CA ASP A 74 10.34 -14.57 -8.60
C ASP A 74 11.89 -14.54 -8.48
N ILE A 75 12.48 -13.35 -8.48
CA ILE A 75 13.94 -13.16 -8.44
C ILE A 75 14.41 -12.94 -7.01
N ALA A 76 13.77 -12.02 -6.29
CA ALA A 76 14.11 -11.65 -4.92
C ALA A 76 13.24 -12.42 -3.91
N THR A 77 13.44 -13.73 -3.87
CA THR A 77 12.77 -14.63 -2.92
C THR A 77 13.61 -14.82 -1.66
N PRO A 78 13.02 -15.29 -0.54
CA PRO A 78 13.79 -15.64 0.64
C PRO A 78 14.91 -16.67 0.35
N GLU A 79 14.71 -17.58 -0.60
CA GLU A 79 15.67 -18.61 -0.99
C GLU A 79 16.85 -18.04 -1.77
N SER A 80 16.59 -17.04 -2.63
CA SER A 80 17.62 -16.41 -3.45
C SER A 80 18.40 -15.29 -2.75
N ARG A 81 18.05 -14.94 -1.51
CA ARG A 81 18.61 -13.80 -0.76
C ARG A 81 20.13 -13.77 -0.66
N ASN A 82 20.79 -14.92 -0.72
CA ASN A 82 22.25 -15.03 -0.68
C ASN A 82 22.93 -14.94 -2.04
N ALA A 83 22.16 -14.80 -3.12
CA ALA A 83 22.65 -14.85 -4.50
C ALA A 83 22.11 -13.71 -5.39
N ILE A 84 21.57 -12.65 -4.78
CA ILE A 84 21.10 -11.47 -5.51
C ILE A 84 22.30 -10.70 -6.04
N ASP A 85 22.31 -10.44 -7.34
CA ASP A 85 23.41 -9.76 -8.01
C ASP A 85 23.39 -8.24 -7.69
N ARG A 86 24.58 -7.64 -7.66
CA ARG A 86 24.74 -6.17 -7.46
C ARG A 86 23.87 -5.36 -8.41
N LYS A 87 23.80 -5.75 -9.67
CA LYS A 87 22.95 -5.05 -10.66
C LYS A 87 21.48 -5.07 -10.29
N GLN A 88 21.02 -6.15 -9.65
CA GLN A 88 19.63 -6.28 -9.17
C GLN A 88 19.39 -5.42 -7.94
N VAL A 89 20.38 -5.30 -7.04
CA VAL A 89 20.28 -4.42 -5.86
C VAL A 89 20.27 -2.94 -6.26
N GLU A 90 21.12 -2.56 -7.22
CA GLU A 90 21.25 -1.18 -7.68
C GLU A 90 20.13 -0.75 -8.66
N MET A 91 19.28 -1.68 -9.08
CA MET A 91 18.22 -1.41 -10.05
C MET A 91 17.07 -0.67 -9.36
N GLN A 92 16.80 0.53 -9.84
CA GLN A 92 15.62 1.27 -9.38
C GLN A 92 14.37 0.69 -10.05
N VAL A 93 13.63 -0.09 -9.31
CA VAL A 93 12.37 -0.68 -9.75
C VAL A 93 11.22 0.13 -9.20
N GLN A 94 10.32 0.55 -10.08
CA GLN A 94 9.10 1.21 -9.67
C GLN A 94 7.96 0.19 -9.67
N PRO A 95 7.34 -0.08 -8.52
CA PRO A 95 6.22 -0.99 -8.47
C PRO A 95 5.03 -0.43 -9.23
N GLU A 96 4.39 -1.31 -9.99
CA GLU A 96 3.17 -1.01 -10.72
C GLU A 96 1.94 -1.48 -9.94
N TYR A 97 0.83 -0.71 -10.06
CA TYR A 97 -0.46 -1.17 -9.55
C TYR A 97 -1.12 -2.10 -10.57
N ILE A 98 -1.41 -3.33 -10.18
CA ILE A 98 -2.01 -4.36 -11.03
C ILE A 98 -3.37 -3.94 -11.57
N SER A 99 -4.13 -3.15 -10.87
CA SER A 99 -5.52 -2.92 -11.22
C SER A 99 -5.82 -1.50 -11.66
N LYS A 100 -5.80 -1.27 -12.97
CA LYS A 100 -6.55 -0.17 -13.59
C LYS A 100 -7.64 -0.66 -14.53
N SER A 101 -7.75 -1.97 -14.76
CA SER A 101 -8.71 -2.56 -15.69
C SER A 101 -9.49 -3.68 -15.00
N LEU A 102 -10.78 -3.79 -15.36
CA LEU A 102 -11.62 -4.92 -14.96
C LEU A 102 -11.33 -6.19 -15.80
N ALA A 103 -10.52 -6.06 -16.86
CA ALA A 103 -10.13 -7.17 -17.72
C ALA A 103 -8.62 -7.40 -17.54
N VAL A 104 -8.25 -8.65 -17.28
CA VAL A 104 -6.88 -9.15 -17.20
C VAL A 104 -6.69 -10.23 -18.24
N GLU A 105 -5.48 -10.34 -18.77
CA GLU A 105 -5.14 -11.39 -19.74
C GLU A 105 -4.64 -12.64 -18.98
N GLU A 106 -4.71 -13.78 -19.66
CA GLU A 106 -4.22 -15.03 -19.10
C GLU A 106 -2.71 -14.97 -18.84
N GLY A 107 -2.30 -15.27 -17.61
CA GLY A 107 -0.92 -15.20 -17.16
C GLY A 107 -0.51 -13.88 -16.53
N GLU A 108 -1.36 -12.87 -16.53
CA GLU A 108 -1.10 -11.63 -15.79
C GLU A 108 -1.33 -11.83 -14.28
N PRO A 109 -0.45 -11.25 -13.45
CA PRO A 109 -0.62 -11.30 -12.00
C PRO A 109 -1.84 -10.46 -11.58
N LEU A 110 -2.66 -11.00 -10.69
CA LEU A 110 -3.85 -10.34 -10.15
C LEU A 110 -3.57 -9.60 -8.86
N PHE A 111 -2.75 -10.19 -8.02
CA PHE A 111 -2.35 -9.67 -6.71
C PHE A 111 -1.19 -10.50 -6.18
N LYS A 112 -0.53 -10.02 -5.14
CA LYS A 112 0.41 -10.82 -4.36
C LYS A 112 -0.06 -10.94 -2.91
N VAL A 113 0.28 -12.06 -2.27
CA VAL A 113 0.02 -12.29 -0.84
C VAL A 113 1.34 -12.56 -0.15
N ILE A 114 1.68 -11.72 0.81
CA ILE A 114 2.87 -11.88 1.63
C ILE A 114 2.47 -12.72 2.84
N THR A 115 2.95 -13.96 2.88
CA THR A 115 2.52 -14.98 3.85
C THR A 115 3.40 -15.05 5.10
N SER A 116 4.56 -14.39 5.09
CA SER A 116 5.48 -14.33 6.23
C SER A 116 5.66 -12.90 6.68
N ASN A 117 5.78 -12.70 7.99
CA ASN A 117 6.20 -11.43 8.57
C ASN A 117 7.73 -11.28 8.64
N GLN A 118 8.48 -12.35 8.38
CA GLN A 118 9.93 -12.28 8.23
C GLN A 118 10.29 -11.75 6.84
N TRP A 119 11.14 -10.75 6.80
CA TRP A 119 11.62 -10.13 5.58
C TRP A 119 13.13 -9.91 5.62
N TYR A 120 13.72 -9.65 4.47
CA TYR A 120 15.15 -9.55 4.28
C TYR A 120 15.52 -8.27 3.55
N LEU A 121 16.63 -7.67 3.97
CA LEU A 121 17.29 -6.58 3.28
C LEU A 121 18.68 -7.05 2.88
N VAL A 122 19.02 -6.89 1.61
CA VAL A 122 20.35 -7.22 1.08
C VAL A 122 21.05 -5.98 0.61
N SER A 123 22.34 -5.88 0.91
CA SER A 123 23.14 -4.72 0.51
C SER A 123 24.60 -5.07 0.36
N PHE A 124 25.32 -4.27 -0.44
CA PHE A 124 26.76 -4.31 -0.58
C PHE A 124 27.36 -3.18 0.24
N ILE A 125 27.97 -3.51 1.36
CA ILE A 125 28.49 -2.57 2.37
C ILE A 125 30.00 -2.42 2.18
N PRO A 126 30.57 -1.20 2.20
CA PRO A 126 32.01 -0.99 2.22
C PRO A 126 32.70 -1.76 3.33
N LYS A 127 33.89 -2.32 3.04
CA LYS A 127 34.62 -3.17 4.00
C LYS A 127 34.98 -2.48 5.29
N ASP A 128 35.30 -1.19 5.25
CA ASP A 128 35.62 -0.37 6.41
C ASP A 128 34.45 -0.23 7.37
N ILE A 129 33.25 -0.12 6.85
CA ILE A 129 31.99 -0.07 7.66
C ILE A 129 31.68 -1.46 8.21
N ALA A 130 31.73 -2.49 7.35
CA ALA A 130 31.38 -3.85 7.74
C ALA A 130 32.43 -4.52 8.64
N ALA A 131 33.60 -3.92 8.81
CA ALA A 131 34.74 -4.51 9.55
C ALA A 131 34.45 -4.76 11.05
N GLN A 132 33.50 -4.05 11.63
CA GLN A 132 33.12 -4.18 13.04
C GLN A 132 31.83 -4.99 13.24
N TRP A 133 31.26 -5.54 12.15
CA TRP A 133 30.03 -6.31 12.23
C TRP A 133 30.31 -7.80 12.17
N GLU A 134 29.52 -8.54 12.89
CA GLU A 134 29.56 -9.99 12.89
C GLU A 134 28.16 -10.58 12.56
N THR A 135 28.17 -11.79 12.02
CA THR A 135 26.92 -12.53 11.81
C THR A 135 26.23 -12.78 13.15
N GLY A 136 24.99 -12.37 13.24
CA GLY A 136 24.18 -12.45 14.45
C GLY A 136 23.99 -11.11 15.17
N ASP A 137 24.78 -10.08 14.82
CA ASP A 137 24.60 -8.74 15.37
C ASP A 137 23.23 -8.17 15.01
N ILE A 138 22.70 -7.35 15.90
CA ILE A 138 21.47 -6.58 15.70
C ILE A 138 21.86 -5.13 15.53
N LEU A 139 21.51 -4.58 14.37
CA LEU A 139 21.77 -3.19 14.02
C LEU A 139 20.45 -2.44 13.87
N GLN A 140 20.40 -1.22 14.39
CA GLN A 140 19.27 -0.34 14.13
C GLN A 140 19.43 0.32 12.77
N ILE A 141 18.50 0.03 11.89
CA ILE A 141 18.44 0.60 10.54
C ILE A 141 17.37 1.67 10.52
N THR A 142 17.75 2.83 10.03
CA THR A 142 16.86 3.98 9.81
C THR A 142 16.71 4.21 8.32
N SER A 143 15.46 4.24 7.83
CA SER A 143 15.10 4.48 6.43
C SER A 143 13.97 5.48 6.33
N THR A 144 13.84 6.15 5.18
CA THR A 144 12.71 7.01 4.88
C THR A 144 11.82 6.35 3.83
N ILE A 145 10.60 6.03 4.21
CA ILE A 145 9.61 5.41 3.34
C ILE A 145 8.36 6.27 3.36
N ASN A 146 7.85 6.63 2.17
CA ASN A 146 6.66 7.48 2.01
C ASN A 146 6.74 8.79 2.84
N GLU A 147 7.92 9.43 2.84
CA GLU A 147 8.21 10.66 3.59
C GLU A 147 8.24 10.49 5.13
N GLU A 148 8.10 9.28 5.63
CA GLU A 148 8.20 8.96 7.07
C GLU A 148 9.52 8.26 7.37
N THR A 149 10.18 8.69 8.43
CA THR A 149 11.38 8.02 8.95
C THR A 149 10.96 6.81 9.78
N LYS A 150 11.41 5.64 9.38
CA LYS A 150 11.17 4.36 10.06
C LYS A 150 12.47 3.82 10.61
N GLN A 151 12.41 3.32 11.83
CA GLN A 151 13.51 2.61 12.48
C GLN A 151 13.11 1.16 12.72
N VAL A 152 14.02 0.25 12.44
CA VAL A 152 13.81 -1.18 12.61
C VAL A 152 15.10 -1.86 13.05
N ASP A 153 14.97 -2.76 13.99
CA ASP A 153 16.08 -3.61 14.42
C ASP A 153 16.21 -4.78 13.44
N MET A 154 17.37 -4.89 12.81
CA MET A 154 17.66 -5.94 11.85
C MET A 154 18.87 -6.76 12.31
N LYS A 155 18.70 -8.06 12.28
CA LYS A 155 19.75 -9.02 12.57
C LYS A 155 20.55 -9.31 11.31
N ILE A 156 21.88 -9.33 11.41
CA ILE A 156 22.75 -9.82 10.34
C ILE A 156 22.60 -11.35 10.26
N GLU A 157 22.03 -11.84 9.17
CA GLU A 157 21.87 -13.27 8.93
C GLU A 157 23.11 -13.89 8.32
N SER A 158 23.71 -13.22 7.33
CA SER A 158 24.94 -13.68 6.67
C SER A 158 25.75 -12.52 6.11
N MET A 159 27.05 -12.74 6.03
CA MET A 159 28.03 -11.83 5.44
C MET A 159 28.94 -12.60 4.49
N THR A 160 29.09 -12.11 3.26
CA THR A 160 29.97 -12.70 2.26
C THR A 160 30.97 -11.65 1.78
N GLN A 161 32.25 -11.93 1.96
CA GLN A 161 33.34 -11.03 1.54
C GLN A 161 33.51 -11.07 0.02
N ASN A 162 33.49 -9.91 -0.62
CA ASN A 162 33.87 -9.72 -2.02
C ASN A 162 35.22 -8.96 -2.09
N ASP A 163 35.66 -8.64 -3.29
CA ASP A 163 36.94 -7.92 -3.47
C ASP A 163 36.91 -6.50 -2.90
N THR A 164 35.83 -5.77 -3.07
CA THR A 164 35.71 -4.34 -2.71
C THR A 164 34.78 -4.08 -1.53
N ASP A 165 33.88 -4.98 -1.24
CA ASP A 165 32.79 -4.82 -0.27
C ASP A 165 32.41 -6.14 0.38
N VAL A 166 31.41 -6.07 1.24
CA VAL A 166 30.79 -7.22 1.90
C VAL A 166 29.33 -7.27 1.50
N TYR A 167 28.90 -8.38 0.94
CA TYR A 167 27.49 -8.66 0.74
C TYR A 167 26.86 -9.05 2.07
N VAL A 168 25.91 -8.27 2.54
CA VAL A 168 25.26 -8.46 3.83
C VAL A 168 23.77 -8.75 3.64
N VAL A 169 23.29 -9.78 4.29
CA VAL A 169 21.88 -10.11 4.38
C VAL A 169 21.40 -9.82 5.79
N PHE A 170 20.48 -8.89 5.90
CA PHE A 170 19.79 -8.57 7.13
C PHE A 170 18.41 -9.22 7.15
N THR A 171 17.90 -9.53 8.33
CA THR A 171 16.54 -10.06 8.53
C THR A 171 15.86 -9.38 9.70
N SER A 172 14.57 -9.15 9.56
CA SER A 172 13.69 -8.67 10.62
C SER A 172 12.30 -9.29 10.48
N ASN A 173 11.52 -9.24 11.54
CA ASN A 173 10.09 -9.57 11.54
C ASN A 173 9.23 -8.39 12.00
N GLU A 174 9.83 -7.22 12.12
CA GLU A 174 9.19 -5.99 12.54
C GLU A 174 8.77 -5.13 11.35
N ASN A 175 7.72 -4.36 11.55
CA ASN A 175 7.27 -3.30 10.63
C ASN A 175 7.09 -3.72 9.16
N ILE A 176 6.81 -4.99 8.89
CA ILE A 176 6.69 -5.49 7.51
C ILE A 176 5.68 -4.69 6.67
N LEU A 177 4.61 -4.14 7.28
CA LEU A 177 3.62 -3.34 6.57
C LEU A 177 4.20 -2.07 5.96
N ASP A 178 5.19 -1.47 6.61
CA ASP A 178 5.87 -0.27 6.12
C ASP A 178 6.80 -0.60 4.93
N PHE A 179 7.37 -1.81 4.90
CA PHE A 179 8.37 -2.23 3.92
C PHE A 179 7.82 -3.14 2.81
N ALA A 180 6.62 -3.70 2.97
CA ALA A 180 6.03 -4.72 2.10
C ALA A 180 5.96 -4.34 0.61
N ASP A 181 5.78 -3.06 0.32
CA ASP A 181 5.70 -2.52 -1.04
C ASP A 181 6.99 -1.80 -1.49
N ALA A 182 8.02 -1.75 -0.64
CA ALA A 182 9.30 -1.18 -0.97
C ALA A 182 10.25 -2.26 -1.52
N ARG A 183 10.77 -2.09 -2.74
CA ARG A 183 11.77 -2.99 -3.31
C ARG A 183 13.18 -2.55 -2.99
N THR A 184 13.43 -1.26 -3.10
CA THR A 184 14.70 -0.61 -2.77
C THR A 184 14.47 0.46 -1.73
N ILE A 185 15.35 0.54 -0.77
CA ILE A 185 15.33 1.55 0.29
C ILE A 185 16.72 2.15 0.46
N ASP A 186 16.77 3.45 0.71
CA ASP A 186 17.95 4.10 1.24
C ASP A 186 17.93 3.97 2.75
N PHE A 187 19.04 3.56 3.36
CA PHE A 187 19.08 3.35 4.79
C PHE A 187 20.39 3.81 5.42
N TYR A 188 20.31 4.11 6.69
CA TYR A 188 21.46 4.42 7.56
C TYR A 188 21.50 3.40 8.68
N VAL A 189 22.72 3.01 9.06
CA VAL A 189 22.97 2.18 10.22
C VAL A 189 23.45 3.10 11.35
N GLU A 190 22.78 3.06 12.50
CA GLU A 190 23.29 3.78 13.67
C GLU A 190 24.44 2.99 14.31
N GLU A 191 25.67 3.47 14.10
CA GLU A 191 26.89 2.77 14.54
C GLU A 191 27.09 2.74 16.06
N ASN A 192 26.38 3.56 16.84
CA ASN A 192 26.61 3.70 18.27
C ASN A 192 25.29 3.69 19.06
N ILE A 193 24.77 2.52 19.37
CA ILE A 193 23.75 2.38 20.41
C ILE A 193 24.46 2.38 21.76
N TYR A 194 24.62 3.54 22.35
CA TYR A 194 25.09 3.64 23.73
C TYR A 194 23.97 3.27 24.70
N THR A 195 24.04 2.10 25.28
CA THR A 195 23.18 1.70 26.39
C THR A 195 23.76 2.26 27.68
N GLY A 196 23.10 3.26 28.24
CA GLY A 196 23.57 3.91 29.47
C GLY A 196 22.51 4.78 30.12
N PHE A 197 22.80 5.27 31.31
CA PHE A 197 21.94 6.24 31.96
C PHE A 197 22.15 7.63 31.31
N LYS A 198 21.07 8.27 30.88
CA LYS A 198 21.10 9.65 30.39
C LYS A 198 21.28 10.58 31.62
N ILE A 199 22.48 11.16 31.75
CA ILE A 199 22.79 12.11 32.82
C ILE A 199 22.68 13.52 32.22
N PRO A 200 21.90 14.45 32.79
CA PRO A 200 21.87 15.84 32.37
C PRO A 200 23.26 16.47 32.46
N ASN A 201 23.61 17.32 31.51
CA ASN A 201 24.94 18.01 31.52
C ASN A 201 25.19 18.81 32.79
N GLU A 202 24.14 19.33 33.42
CA GLU A 202 24.22 20.09 34.70
C GLU A 202 24.61 19.21 35.88
N ALA A 203 24.53 17.88 35.75
CA ALA A 203 24.96 16.95 36.80
C ALA A 203 26.45 16.56 36.70
N ILE A 204 27.16 17.03 35.67
CA ILE A 204 28.58 16.78 35.47
C ILE A 204 29.34 17.90 36.21
N VAL A 205 30.02 17.56 37.34
CA VAL A 205 30.83 18.48 38.11
C VAL A 205 32.30 18.18 37.82
N GLU A 206 33.05 19.16 37.28
CA GLU A 206 34.50 19.08 37.19
C GLU A 206 35.09 19.27 38.58
N LYS A 207 35.80 18.28 39.08
CA LYS A 207 36.58 18.38 40.29
C LYS A 207 38.04 18.61 39.94
N ASN A 208 38.48 19.86 40.08
CA ASN A 208 39.91 20.18 40.00
C ASN A 208 40.60 19.68 41.30
N PHE A 209 41.61 18.85 41.13
CA PHE A 209 42.52 18.40 42.20
C PHE A 209 43.75 19.28 42.23
#